data_13343f81b4cd0559545b43e04f398b50
#
_entry.id   13343f81b4cd0559545b43e04f398b50
#
_cell.length_a   1.000
_cell.length_b   1.000
_cell.length_c   1.000
_cell.angle_alpha   90.00
_cell.angle_beta   90.00
_cell.angle_gamma   90.00
#
_symmetry.space_group_name_H-M   'P 1'
#
loop_
_entity.id
_entity.type
_entity.pdbx_description
1 polymer ?
#
loop_
_entity_poly.entity_id
_entity_poly.type
_entity_poly.pdbx_seq_one_letter_code
_entity_poly.pdbx_strand_id
1 'polypeptide(L)' 'FPTQISVAAINEPGSLAVIAQVISEHDGNIDNIKMLRQGNDFHEMIIDLEVWDLKHLNRIIQKIRALSVISDAHRVHG' A
#
# COMPACT_ATOMS: atom_id res chain seq x y z
N PHE A 1 12.10 0.28 -10.77
CA PHE A 1 10.79 0.24 -11.41
C PHE A 1 9.79 1.03 -10.58
N PRO A 2 9.50 2.28 -10.99
CA PRO A 2 8.49 3.08 -10.29
C PRO A 2 7.08 2.59 -10.62
N THR A 3 6.22 2.57 -9.61
CA THR A 3 4.84 2.10 -9.77
C THR A 3 3.95 2.73 -8.71
N GLN A 4 2.64 2.57 -8.86
CA GLN A 4 1.66 3.05 -7.91
C GLN A 4 0.72 1.92 -7.51
N ILE A 5 0.34 1.92 -6.23
CA ILE A 5 -0.72 1.05 -5.74
C ILE A 5 -1.80 1.88 -5.07
N SER A 6 -3.02 1.38 -5.14
CA SER A 6 -4.16 1.93 -4.41
C SER A 6 -4.43 1.02 -3.22
N VAL A 7 -4.55 1.59 -2.04
CA VAL A 7 -4.78 0.83 -0.81
C VAL A 7 -5.97 1.42 -0.07
N ALA A 8 -6.89 0.56 0.32
CA ALA A 8 -7.98 0.92 1.22
C ALA A 8 -7.75 0.21 2.55
N ALA A 9 -7.61 0.97 3.61
CA ALA A 9 -7.31 0.47 4.95
C ALA A 9 -8.36 0.97 5.94
N ILE A 10 -8.62 0.18 6.97
CA ILE A 10 -9.52 0.63 8.03
C ILE A 10 -8.89 1.79 8.80
N ASN A 11 -9.75 2.68 9.29
CA ASN A 11 -9.30 3.87 10.03
C ASN A 11 -8.98 3.50 11.47
N GLU A 12 -7.83 2.87 11.68
CA GLU A 12 -7.30 2.55 13.00
C GLU A 12 -5.94 3.18 13.18
N PRO A 13 -5.60 3.58 14.42
CA PRO A 13 -4.24 4.04 14.71
C PRO A 13 -3.23 2.97 14.31
N GLY A 14 -2.19 3.38 13.62
CA GLY A 14 -1.12 2.47 13.22
C GLY A 14 -1.32 1.73 11.91
N SER A 15 -2.48 1.83 11.24
CA SER A 15 -2.71 1.14 9.96
C SER A 15 -1.67 1.53 8.92
N LEU A 16 -1.38 2.83 8.79
CA LEU A 16 -0.39 3.29 7.82
C LEU A 16 1.02 2.79 8.16
N ALA A 17 1.35 2.75 9.44
CA ALA A 17 2.65 2.26 9.89
C ALA A 17 2.84 0.79 9.53
N VAL A 18 1.80 -0.03 9.69
CA VAL A 18 1.86 -1.45 9.33
C VAL A 18 2.06 -1.64 7.84
N ILE A 19 1.36 -0.85 7.02
CA ILE A 19 1.52 -0.89 5.56
C ILE A 19 2.96 -0.54 5.18
N ALA A 20 3.48 0.56 5.73
CA ALA A 20 4.84 1.00 5.44
C ALA A 20 5.87 -0.04 5.88
N GLN A 21 5.65 -0.68 7.02
CA GLN A 21 6.54 -1.71 7.52
C GLN A 21 6.58 -2.92 6.57
N VAL A 22 5.43 -3.37 6.09
CA VAL A 22 5.36 -4.51 5.16
C VAL A 22 6.11 -4.20 3.87
N ILE A 23 5.90 -3.00 3.32
CA ILE A 23 6.59 -2.58 2.10
C ILE A 23 8.11 -2.59 2.31
N SER A 24 8.56 -2.01 3.42
CA SER A 24 9.99 -1.94 3.75
C SER A 24 10.59 -3.32 3.99
N GLU A 25 9.89 -4.20 4.70
CA GLU A 25 10.38 -5.55 4.98
C GLU A 25 10.52 -6.39 3.70
N HIS A 26 9.78 -6.06 2.66
CA HIS A 26 9.85 -6.74 1.37
C HIS A 26 10.63 -5.95 0.32
N ASP A 27 11.52 -5.08 0.76
CA ASP A 27 12.48 -4.35 -0.08
C ASP A 27 11.83 -3.34 -1.04
N GLY A 28 10.59 -2.92 -0.78
CA GLY A 28 9.99 -1.82 -1.51
C GLY A 28 10.40 -0.49 -0.90
N ASN A 29 10.47 0.53 -1.72
CA ASN A 29 10.76 1.88 -1.27
C ASN A 29 9.55 2.77 -1.53
N ILE A 30 9.07 3.43 -0.48
CA ILE A 30 7.95 4.37 -0.61
C ILE A 30 8.51 5.73 -1.01
N ASP A 31 8.08 6.22 -2.16
CA ASP A 31 8.47 7.55 -2.64
C ASP A 31 7.48 8.63 -2.20
N ASN A 32 6.20 8.29 -2.14
CA ASN A 32 5.17 9.24 -1.78
C ASN A 32 3.88 8.52 -1.37
N ILE A 33 3.11 9.14 -0.48
CA ILE A 33 1.78 8.67 -0.11
C ILE A 33 0.82 9.84 -0.26
N LYS A 34 -0.27 9.61 -1.01
CA LYS A 34 -1.30 10.61 -1.20
C LYS A 34 -2.62 10.07 -0.67
N MET A 35 -3.20 10.76 0.30
CA MET A 35 -4.51 10.38 0.83
C MET A 35 -5.59 10.88 -0.13
N LEU A 36 -6.40 9.97 -0.67
CA LEU A 36 -7.51 10.31 -1.56
C LEU A 36 -8.79 10.57 -0.77
N ARG A 37 -9.02 9.78 0.27
CA ARG A 37 -10.22 9.87 1.08
C ARG A 37 -9.90 9.47 2.51
N GLN A 38 -10.30 10.31 3.44
CA GLN A 38 -10.18 10.02 4.86
C GLN A 38 -11.60 9.93 5.42
N GLY A 39 -12.18 8.73 5.39
CA GLY A 39 -13.50 8.50 5.92
C GLY A 39 -13.46 8.11 7.40
N ASN A 40 -14.64 7.95 7.99
CA ASN A 40 -14.73 7.53 9.39
C ASN A 40 -14.29 6.07 9.57
N ASP A 41 -14.60 5.22 8.58
CA ASP A 41 -14.33 3.79 8.66
C ASP A 41 -13.10 3.38 7.86
N PHE A 42 -12.84 4.03 6.73
CA PHE A 42 -11.77 3.67 5.80
C PHE A 42 -10.99 4.88 5.35
N HIS A 43 -9.69 4.65 5.10
CA HIS A 43 -8.84 5.58 4.37
C HIS A 43 -8.48 4.94 3.02
N GLU A 44 -8.56 5.74 1.95
CA GLU A 44 -8.07 5.35 0.63
C GLU A 44 -6.84 6.18 0.30
N MET A 45 -5.81 5.52 -0.19
CA MET A 45 -4.55 6.18 -0.49
C MET A 45 -3.90 5.63 -1.75
N ILE A 46 -3.11 6.47 -2.38
CA ILE A 46 -2.22 6.09 -3.48
C ILE A 46 -0.80 6.14 -2.95
N ILE A 47 -0.08 5.05 -3.13
CA ILE A 47 1.30 4.94 -2.68
C ILE A 47 2.19 4.80 -3.91
N ASP A 48 3.14 5.72 -4.07
CA ASP A 48 4.16 5.63 -5.10
C ASP A 48 5.31 4.82 -4.55
N LEU A 49 5.65 3.75 -5.26
CA LEU A 49 6.68 2.80 -4.85
C LEU A 49 7.76 2.67 -5.88
N GLU A 50 8.96 2.33 -5.40
CA GLU A 50 10.05 1.83 -6.22
C GLU A 50 10.24 0.35 -5.89
N VAL A 51 10.15 -0.50 -6.89
CA VAL A 51 10.31 -1.96 -6.75
C VAL A 51 11.26 -2.46 -7.83
N TRP A 52 11.70 -3.72 -7.72
CA TRP A 52 12.64 -4.29 -8.70
C TRP A 52 11.96 -4.59 -10.04
N ASP A 53 10.75 -5.15 -9.99
CA ASP A 53 9.98 -5.54 -11.16
C ASP A 53 8.52 -5.83 -10.77
N LEU A 54 7.71 -6.25 -11.71
CA LEU A 54 6.29 -6.56 -11.45
C LEU A 54 6.11 -7.74 -10.51
N LYS A 55 6.98 -8.73 -10.57
CA LYS A 55 6.92 -9.88 -9.69
C LYS A 55 7.13 -9.46 -8.23
N HIS A 56 8.08 -8.57 -8.01
CA HIS A 56 8.34 -7.98 -6.70
C HIS A 56 7.11 -7.19 -6.22
N LEU A 57 6.53 -6.37 -7.08
CA LEU A 57 5.32 -5.61 -6.76
C LEU A 57 4.17 -6.51 -6.36
N ASN A 58 3.93 -7.59 -7.13
CA ASN A 58 2.83 -8.50 -6.83
C ASN A 58 3.00 -9.18 -5.48
N ARG A 59 4.23 -9.50 -5.11
CA ARG A 59 4.53 -10.06 -3.80
C ARG A 59 4.18 -9.08 -2.69
N ILE A 60 4.56 -7.81 -2.86
CA ILE A 60 4.25 -6.75 -1.89
C ILE A 60 2.74 -6.59 -1.75
N ILE A 61 2.01 -6.53 -2.87
CA ILE A 61 0.56 -6.40 -2.84
C ILE A 61 -0.09 -7.56 -2.09
N GLN A 62 0.37 -8.79 -2.33
CA GLN A 62 -0.16 -9.96 -1.61
C GLN A 62 0.09 -9.87 -0.11
N LYS A 63 1.26 -9.40 0.30
CA LYS A 63 1.58 -9.23 1.71
C LYS A 63 0.75 -8.14 2.36
N ILE A 64 0.49 -7.05 1.64
CA ILE A 64 -0.40 -6.01 2.14
C ILE A 64 -1.82 -6.55 2.30
N ARG A 65 -2.33 -7.26 1.29
CA ARG A 65 -3.68 -7.85 1.36
C ARG A 65 -3.86 -8.82 2.51
N ALA A 66 -2.79 -9.45 2.97
CA ALA A 66 -2.84 -10.37 4.10
C ALA A 66 -3.01 -9.68 5.44
N LEU A 67 -2.81 -8.37 5.51
CA LEU A 67 -2.99 -7.62 6.74
C LEU A 67 -4.48 -7.46 7.07
N SER A 68 -4.82 -7.66 8.35
CA SER A 68 -6.21 -7.56 8.78
C SER A 68 -6.81 -6.16 8.62
N VAL A 69 -5.96 -5.12 8.61
CA VAL A 69 -6.40 -3.73 8.47
C VAL A 69 -6.71 -3.33 7.03
N ILE A 70 -6.40 -4.19 6.05
CA ILE A 70 -6.54 -3.88 4.63
C ILE A 70 -7.85 -4.44 4.10
N SER A 71 -8.67 -3.59 3.47
CA SER A 71 -9.85 -4.04 2.76
C SER A 71 -9.58 -4.27 1.27
N ASP A 72 -8.62 -3.54 0.70
CA ASP A 72 -8.24 -3.73 -0.70
C ASP A 72 -6.84 -3.16 -0.96
N ALA A 73 -6.14 -3.77 -1.90
CA ALA A 73 -4.87 -3.27 -2.41
C ALA A 73 -4.69 -3.77 -3.84
N HIS A 74 -4.39 -2.87 -4.76
CA HIS A 74 -4.18 -3.24 -6.16
C HIS A 74 -3.28 -2.23 -6.86
N ARG A 75 -2.67 -2.68 -7.97
CA ARG A 75 -1.86 -1.80 -8.79
C ARG A 75 -2.73 -0.78 -9.51
N VAL A 76 -2.27 0.46 -9.56
CA VAL A 76 -2.91 1.49 -10.36
C VAL A 76 -2.34 1.45 -11.77
N HIS A 77 -3.24 1.27 -12.75
CA HIS A 77 -2.87 1.33 -14.16
C HIS A 77 -3.20 2.72 -14.67
N GLY A 78 -2.20 3.42 -15.15
CA GLY A 78 -2.42 4.79 -15.58
C GLY A 78 -1.73 5.12 -16.86
#